data_84ed1b8ca7b087d1a18588319cea77d2
#
_entry.id   84ed1b8ca7b087d1a18588319cea77d2
#
_cell.length_a   1.000
_cell.length_b   1.000
_cell.length_c   1.000
_cell.angle_alpha   90.00
_cell.angle_beta   90.00
_cell.angle_gamma   90.00
#
_symmetry.space_group_name_H-M   'P 1'
#
loop_
_entity.id
_entity.type
_entity.pdbx_description
1 polymer ?
#
loop_
_entity_poly.entity_id
_entity_poly.type
_entity_poly.pdbx_seq_one_letter_code
_entity_poly.pdbx_strand_id
1 'polypeptide(L)'
;GGLEAVGGMVDKTRNAEKTFPKAVVLSALIISVGYALGIFLWGVSTNWQDVLSGDSTNLGNISYVMMNNLGVEFGKGIGLSQAAAISMGNWFARYTGLGMFLAYSGAFFTLTYSPLKTLIMGTPKKLWPKKFTELNENGMPSYAMWAQCAIVVAIILIASFATPDPSAFYNILTLMANVSMTLPYLFLIYAFPKFKNKTGLDRPFEVYKSKSMTMVISVVVFLLVLGANVFTIFQPIIEGAGARDTLWMIAGPVGFTVVGIILYQNYVRRSKAE
;
A
#
# COMPACT_ATOMS: atom_id res chain seq x y z
N GLY A 1 3.99 3.01 -1.51
CA GLY A 1 3.84 2.10 -0.39
C GLY A 1 4.04 0.64 -0.81
N GLY A 2 4.26 -0.28 0.15
CA GLY A 2 4.30 -1.71 -0.13
C GLY A 2 5.69 -2.33 -0.27
N LEU A 3 6.76 -1.54 -0.28
CA LEU A 3 8.13 -2.08 -0.31
C LEU A 3 8.46 -2.92 0.93
N GLU A 4 7.88 -2.61 2.08
CA GLU A 4 8.00 -3.39 3.31
C GLU A 4 7.40 -4.79 3.18
N ALA A 5 6.39 -4.98 2.34
CA ALA A 5 5.79 -6.28 2.10
C ALA A 5 6.79 -7.31 1.55
N VAL A 6 7.83 -6.84 0.82
CA VAL A 6 8.89 -7.73 0.31
C VAL A 6 9.79 -8.25 1.44
N GLY A 7 9.79 -7.60 2.62
CA GLY A 7 10.59 -8.02 3.77
C GLY A 7 10.34 -9.46 4.22
N GLY A 8 9.11 -9.95 4.10
CA GLY A 8 8.76 -11.33 4.39
C GLY A 8 9.34 -12.39 3.43
N MET A 9 9.99 -11.96 2.35
CA MET A 9 10.58 -12.85 1.35
C MET A 9 12.13 -12.86 1.38
N VAL A 10 12.75 -12.13 2.30
CA VAL A 10 14.22 -12.02 2.42
C VAL A 10 14.86 -13.38 2.60
N ASP A 11 14.28 -14.24 3.43
CA ASP A 11 14.74 -15.61 3.71
C ASP A 11 14.70 -16.55 2.48
N LYS A 12 13.90 -16.19 1.47
CA LYS A 12 13.79 -16.93 0.20
C LYS A 12 14.65 -16.31 -0.92
N THR A 13 15.33 -15.21 -0.64
CA THR A 13 16.15 -14.50 -1.63
C THR A 13 17.56 -15.05 -1.66
N ARG A 14 18.04 -15.45 -2.84
CA ARG A 14 19.42 -15.91 -3.04
C ARG A 14 20.40 -14.75 -2.82
N ASN A 15 21.42 -14.96 -1.97
CA ASN A 15 22.40 -13.93 -1.59
C ASN A 15 21.73 -12.63 -1.10
N ALA A 16 20.76 -12.76 -0.18
CA ALA A 16 19.91 -11.67 0.29
C ALA A 16 20.68 -10.43 0.74
N GLU A 17 21.83 -10.60 1.40
CA GLU A 17 22.69 -9.51 1.89
C GLU A 17 23.10 -8.52 0.81
N LYS A 18 23.30 -8.99 -0.43
CA LYS A 18 23.74 -8.17 -1.58
C LYS A 18 22.60 -7.88 -2.55
N THR A 19 21.76 -8.89 -2.81
CA THR A 19 20.73 -8.81 -3.85
C THR A 19 19.54 -7.99 -3.37
N PHE A 20 19.10 -8.21 -2.13
CA PHE A 20 17.90 -7.55 -1.60
C PHE A 20 18.06 -6.02 -1.49
N PRO A 21 19.14 -5.45 -0.90
CA PRO A 21 19.34 -4.02 -0.86
C PRO A 21 19.40 -3.37 -2.25
N LYS A 22 20.09 -4.02 -3.20
CA LYS A 22 20.15 -3.52 -4.58
C LYS A 22 18.79 -3.52 -5.26
N ALA A 23 18.02 -4.59 -5.09
CA ALA A 23 16.68 -4.70 -5.63
C ALA A 23 15.76 -3.62 -5.09
N VAL A 24 15.79 -3.36 -3.76
CA VAL A 24 14.99 -2.31 -3.12
C VAL A 24 15.36 -0.93 -3.66
N VAL A 25 16.65 -0.59 -3.74
CA VAL A 25 17.11 0.71 -4.26
C VAL A 25 16.72 0.87 -5.73
N LEU A 26 16.95 -0.15 -6.55
CA LEU A 26 16.60 -0.11 -7.97
C LEU A 26 15.09 0.02 -8.19
N SER A 27 14.29 -0.73 -7.43
CA SER A 27 12.82 -0.64 -7.45
C SER A 27 12.35 0.76 -7.04
N ALA A 28 12.93 1.34 -5.99
CA ALA A 28 12.58 2.68 -5.54
C ALA A 28 12.87 3.74 -6.62
N LEU A 29 14.01 3.64 -7.30
CA LEU A 29 14.37 4.54 -8.41
C LEU A 29 13.42 4.38 -9.60
N ILE A 30 13.17 3.15 -10.06
CA ILE A 30 12.28 2.86 -11.19
C ILE A 30 10.86 3.36 -10.89
N ILE A 31 10.34 3.07 -9.70
CA ILE A 31 9.01 3.50 -9.29
C ILE A 31 8.93 5.02 -9.21
N SER A 32 9.88 5.68 -8.54
CA SER A 32 9.87 7.14 -8.38
C SER A 32 9.96 7.87 -9.71
N VAL A 33 10.91 7.48 -10.56
CA VAL A 33 11.10 8.10 -11.88
C VAL A 33 9.92 7.75 -12.81
N GLY A 34 9.49 6.49 -12.83
CA GLY A 34 8.37 6.03 -13.66
C GLY A 34 7.06 6.74 -13.31
N TYR A 35 6.75 6.88 -12.02
CA TYR A 35 5.54 7.61 -11.60
C TYR A 35 5.65 9.11 -11.89
N ALA A 36 6.80 9.73 -11.61
CA ALA A 36 6.99 11.15 -11.91
C ALA A 36 6.80 11.45 -13.41
N LEU A 37 7.42 10.64 -14.27
CA LEU A 37 7.24 10.76 -15.72
C LEU A 37 5.81 10.46 -16.15
N GLY A 38 5.18 9.43 -15.63
CA GLY A 38 3.80 9.07 -15.94
C GLY A 38 2.83 10.20 -15.58
N ILE A 39 2.93 10.75 -14.37
CA ILE A 39 2.09 11.85 -13.91
C ILE A 39 2.34 13.12 -14.75
N PHE A 40 3.60 13.43 -15.03
CA PHE A 40 3.95 14.58 -15.88
C PHE A 40 3.36 14.44 -17.31
N LEU A 41 3.57 13.29 -17.93
CA LEU A 41 3.05 13.04 -19.29
C LEU A 41 1.52 13.04 -19.33
N TRP A 42 0.86 12.49 -18.32
CA TRP A 42 -0.59 12.60 -18.20
C TRP A 42 -1.05 14.05 -18.03
N GLY A 43 -0.35 14.81 -17.19
CA GLY A 43 -0.62 16.24 -16.99
C GLY A 43 -0.60 17.03 -18.29
N VAL A 44 0.38 16.75 -19.15
CA VAL A 44 0.55 17.42 -20.45
C VAL A 44 -0.46 16.96 -21.51
N SER A 45 -0.81 15.67 -21.52
CA SER A 45 -1.67 15.08 -22.56
C SER A 45 -3.16 15.11 -22.24
N THR A 46 -3.56 15.48 -21.02
CA THR A 46 -4.95 15.43 -20.57
C THR A 46 -5.66 16.75 -20.82
N ASN A 47 -6.82 16.69 -21.48
CA ASN A 47 -7.77 17.79 -21.47
C ASN A 47 -8.53 17.80 -20.14
N TRP A 48 -8.00 18.57 -19.19
CA TRP A 48 -8.52 18.60 -17.82
C TRP A 48 -9.95 19.12 -17.71
N GLN A 49 -10.37 20.00 -18.61
CA GLN A 49 -11.75 20.48 -18.64
C GLN A 49 -12.73 19.35 -18.94
N ASP A 50 -12.43 18.53 -19.94
CA ASP A 50 -13.30 17.42 -20.32
C ASP A 50 -13.27 16.29 -19.28
N VAL A 51 -12.10 15.98 -18.74
CA VAL A 51 -11.92 14.87 -17.76
C VAL A 51 -12.53 15.19 -16.40
N LEU A 52 -12.43 16.44 -15.93
CA LEU A 52 -12.93 16.84 -14.61
C LEU A 52 -14.35 17.39 -14.63
N SER A 53 -14.90 17.75 -15.80
CA SER A 53 -16.27 18.26 -15.91
C SER A 53 -17.35 17.16 -15.83
N GLY A 54 -16.95 15.90 -15.90
CA GLY A 54 -17.87 14.77 -15.83
C GLY A 54 -18.19 14.38 -14.38
N ASP A 55 -19.46 14.48 -13.98
CA ASP A 55 -19.96 14.03 -12.66
C ASP A 55 -19.70 12.53 -12.39
N SER A 56 -19.30 11.77 -13.41
CA SER A 56 -19.05 10.33 -13.34
C SER A 56 -17.60 9.96 -13.00
N THR A 57 -16.67 10.93 -12.98
CA THR A 57 -15.24 10.66 -12.72
C THR A 57 -14.99 10.53 -11.22
N ASN A 58 -14.44 9.42 -10.80
CA ASN A 58 -14.13 9.11 -9.41
C ASN A 58 -12.82 8.31 -9.27
N LEU A 59 -12.34 8.09 -8.05
CA LEU A 59 -11.10 7.37 -7.79
C LEU A 59 -11.06 5.95 -8.39
N GLY A 60 -12.21 5.31 -8.57
CA GLY A 60 -12.29 3.96 -9.13
C GLY A 60 -12.12 3.91 -10.65
N ASN A 61 -12.43 5.01 -11.36
CA ASN A 61 -12.42 5.04 -12.82
C ASN A 61 -11.46 6.05 -13.44
N ILE A 62 -10.87 6.97 -12.66
CA ILE A 62 -10.01 8.05 -13.16
C ILE A 62 -8.89 7.54 -14.07
N SER A 63 -8.25 6.44 -13.74
CA SER A 63 -7.17 5.86 -14.55
C SER A 63 -7.65 5.44 -15.94
N TYR A 64 -8.87 4.87 -16.03
CA TYR A 64 -9.48 4.48 -17.31
C TYR A 64 -9.90 5.69 -18.11
N VAL A 65 -10.47 6.71 -17.47
CA VAL A 65 -10.88 7.97 -18.10
C VAL A 65 -9.68 8.69 -18.70
N MET A 66 -8.58 8.81 -17.93
CA MET A 66 -7.35 9.44 -18.40
C MET A 66 -6.70 8.68 -19.56
N MET A 67 -6.65 7.36 -19.50
CA MET A 67 -6.09 6.54 -20.58
C MET A 67 -6.97 6.54 -21.82
N ASN A 68 -8.30 6.59 -21.65
CA ASN A 68 -9.22 6.79 -22.76
C ASN A 68 -8.96 8.14 -23.45
N ASN A 69 -8.89 9.22 -22.68
CA ASN A 69 -8.56 10.55 -23.19
C ASN A 69 -7.22 10.56 -23.94
N LEU A 70 -6.17 9.99 -23.36
CA LEU A 70 -4.87 9.86 -24.02
C LEU A 70 -4.99 9.14 -25.38
N GLY A 71 -5.72 8.04 -25.45
CA GLY A 71 -5.92 7.29 -26.70
C GLY A 71 -6.70 8.08 -27.73
N VAL A 72 -7.71 8.85 -27.32
CA VAL A 72 -8.49 9.73 -28.20
C VAL A 72 -7.61 10.85 -28.77
N GLU A 73 -6.88 11.57 -27.92
CA GLU A 73 -6.02 12.68 -28.34
C GLU A 73 -4.85 12.18 -29.20
N PHE A 74 -4.25 11.04 -28.86
CA PHE A 74 -3.25 10.40 -29.72
C PHE A 74 -3.82 10.05 -31.11
N GLY A 75 -5.02 9.46 -31.16
CA GLY A 75 -5.70 9.13 -32.41
C GLY A 75 -5.96 10.36 -33.28
N LYS A 76 -6.42 11.47 -32.68
CA LYS A 76 -6.58 12.76 -33.38
C LYS A 76 -5.23 13.29 -33.87
N GLY A 77 -4.18 13.23 -33.04
CA GLY A 77 -2.86 13.73 -33.37
C GLY A 77 -2.23 13.04 -34.57
N ILE A 78 -2.52 11.75 -34.80
CA ILE A 78 -2.07 11.00 -35.98
C ILE A 78 -3.03 11.06 -37.17
N GLY A 79 -4.09 11.90 -37.11
CA GLY A 79 -4.99 12.14 -38.20
C GLY A 79 -6.13 11.12 -38.39
N LEU A 80 -6.45 10.32 -37.36
CA LEU A 80 -7.60 9.42 -37.43
C LEU A 80 -8.92 10.17 -37.46
N SER A 81 -9.96 9.57 -38.09
CA SER A 81 -11.30 10.06 -37.96
C SER A 81 -11.77 10.05 -36.50
N GLN A 82 -12.75 10.90 -36.18
CA GLN A 82 -13.27 10.98 -34.80
C GLN A 82 -13.74 9.62 -34.26
N ALA A 83 -14.45 8.83 -35.08
CA ALA A 83 -14.90 7.49 -34.66
C ALA A 83 -13.73 6.53 -34.40
N ALA A 84 -12.66 6.57 -35.20
CA ALA A 84 -11.47 5.76 -35.01
C ALA A 84 -10.68 6.22 -33.79
N ALA A 85 -10.57 7.53 -33.53
CA ALA A 85 -9.93 8.07 -32.33
C ALA A 85 -10.67 7.63 -31.05
N ILE A 86 -12.00 7.69 -31.02
CA ILE A 86 -12.81 7.19 -29.89
C ILE A 86 -12.59 5.69 -29.70
N SER A 87 -12.56 4.91 -30.78
CA SER A 87 -12.26 3.48 -30.70
C SER A 87 -10.87 3.21 -30.11
N MET A 88 -9.87 4.00 -30.50
CA MET A 88 -8.50 3.92 -29.95
C MET A 88 -8.51 4.24 -28.46
N GLY A 89 -9.21 5.27 -28.01
CA GLY A 89 -9.38 5.58 -26.59
C GLY A 89 -9.95 4.42 -25.80
N ASN A 90 -10.98 3.76 -26.31
CA ASN A 90 -11.57 2.58 -25.69
C ASN A 90 -10.59 1.40 -25.60
N TRP A 91 -9.71 1.21 -26.58
CA TRP A 91 -8.67 0.21 -26.54
C TRP A 91 -7.59 0.52 -25.50
N PHE A 92 -7.19 1.78 -25.37
CA PHE A 92 -6.26 2.23 -24.35
C PHE A 92 -6.82 1.96 -22.93
N ALA A 93 -8.10 2.28 -22.69
CA ALA A 93 -8.75 1.98 -21.43
C ALA A 93 -8.82 0.47 -21.15
N ARG A 94 -9.16 -0.37 -22.13
CA ARG A 94 -9.20 -1.83 -22.00
C ARG A 94 -7.81 -2.42 -21.73
N TYR A 95 -6.79 -1.96 -22.44
CA TYR A 95 -5.41 -2.38 -22.21
C TYR A 95 -4.94 -2.03 -20.79
N THR A 96 -5.27 -0.84 -20.33
CA THR A 96 -5.02 -0.41 -18.93
C THR A 96 -5.72 -1.33 -17.95
N GLY A 97 -7.00 -1.65 -18.20
CA GLY A 97 -7.75 -2.59 -17.36
C GLY A 97 -7.11 -3.96 -17.26
N LEU A 98 -6.65 -4.50 -18.38
CA LEU A 98 -5.93 -5.78 -18.40
C LEU A 98 -4.60 -5.68 -17.62
N GLY A 99 -3.82 -4.62 -17.84
CA GLY A 99 -2.57 -4.39 -17.13
C GLY A 99 -2.77 -4.28 -15.61
N MET A 100 -3.78 -3.52 -15.18
CA MET A 100 -4.15 -3.39 -13.76
C MET A 100 -4.60 -4.73 -13.17
N PHE A 101 -5.41 -5.50 -13.90
CA PHE A 101 -5.86 -6.82 -13.46
C PHE A 101 -4.67 -7.77 -13.22
N LEU A 102 -3.73 -7.83 -14.15
CA LEU A 102 -2.52 -8.65 -14.01
C LEU A 102 -1.61 -8.16 -12.88
N ALA A 103 -1.44 -6.84 -12.74
CA ALA A 103 -0.66 -6.24 -11.65
C ALA A 103 -1.27 -6.53 -10.28
N TYR A 104 -2.59 -6.34 -10.13
CA TYR A 104 -3.30 -6.65 -8.88
C TYR A 104 -3.30 -8.14 -8.56
N SER A 105 -3.38 -9.01 -9.57
CA SER A 105 -3.26 -10.46 -9.37
C SER A 105 -1.89 -10.82 -8.79
N GLY A 106 -0.80 -10.25 -9.33
CA GLY A 106 0.54 -10.43 -8.77
C GLY A 106 0.70 -9.87 -7.36
N ALA A 107 0.17 -8.65 -7.13
CA ALA A 107 0.19 -8.01 -5.82
C ALA A 107 -0.62 -8.81 -4.78
N PHE A 108 -1.75 -9.40 -5.17
CA PHE A 108 -2.59 -10.20 -4.30
C PHE A 108 -1.81 -11.34 -3.64
N PHE A 109 -1.06 -12.12 -4.41
CA PHE A 109 -0.25 -13.21 -3.86
C PHE A 109 0.79 -12.70 -2.85
N THR A 110 1.49 -11.62 -3.19
CA THR A 110 2.51 -11.05 -2.32
C THR A 110 1.92 -10.48 -1.04
N LEU A 111 0.85 -9.69 -1.14
CA LEU A 111 0.21 -9.02 0.00
C LEU A 111 -0.56 -9.98 0.91
N THR A 112 -1.07 -11.08 0.38
CA THR A 112 -1.73 -12.10 1.21
C THR A 112 -0.73 -12.87 2.07
N TYR A 113 0.45 -13.17 1.54
CA TYR A 113 1.42 -14.02 2.21
C TYR A 113 2.43 -13.25 3.07
N SER A 114 3.13 -12.27 2.49
CA SER A 114 4.34 -11.70 3.09
C SER A 114 4.09 -10.90 4.37
N PRO A 115 3.11 -9.98 4.45
CA PRO A 115 2.82 -9.24 5.67
C PRO A 115 2.35 -10.16 6.81
N LEU A 116 1.52 -11.15 6.49
CA LEU A 116 1.02 -12.10 7.48
C LEU A 116 2.15 -12.97 8.06
N LYS A 117 3.04 -13.47 7.20
CA LYS A 117 4.22 -14.21 7.63
C LYS A 117 5.11 -13.34 8.51
N THR A 118 5.39 -12.10 8.10
CA THR A 118 6.20 -11.15 8.87
C THR A 118 5.57 -10.87 10.23
N LEU A 119 4.26 -10.67 10.29
CA LEU A 119 3.54 -10.43 11.54
C LEU A 119 3.64 -11.62 12.50
N ILE A 120 3.39 -12.82 12.02
CA ILE A 120 3.36 -14.03 12.87
C ILE A 120 4.76 -14.48 13.27
N MET A 121 5.69 -14.48 12.32
CA MET A 121 7.07 -14.96 12.58
C MET A 121 7.95 -13.89 13.22
N GLY A 122 7.66 -12.62 13.04
CA GLY A 122 8.38 -11.50 13.65
C GLY A 122 7.97 -11.17 15.07
N THR A 123 6.96 -11.87 15.61
CA THR A 123 6.46 -11.67 16.98
C THR A 123 6.63 -12.91 17.84
N PRO A 124 6.60 -12.81 19.19
CA PRO A 124 6.71 -13.97 20.08
C PRO A 124 5.62 -15.00 19.78
N LYS A 125 5.99 -16.27 19.62
CA LYS A 125 5.05 -17.36 19.31
C LYS A 125 3.88 -17.47 20.31
N LYS A 126 4.12 -17.15 21.59
CA LYS A 126 3.08 -17.16 22.64
C LYS A 126 2.01 -16.08 22.48
N LEU A 127 2.22 -15.10 21.59
CA LEU A 127 1.23 -14.07 21.26
C LEU A 127 0.03 -14.65 20.50
N TRP A 128 0.27 -15.68 19.71
CA TRP A 128 -0.68 -16.27 18.79
C TRP A 128 -1.20 -17.64 19.26
N PRO A 129 -2.40 -18.05 18.84
CA PRO A 129 -2.80 -19.44 18.98
C PRO A 129 -1.79 -20.37 18.29
N LYS A 130 -1.49 -21.52 18.89
CA LYS A 130 -0.45 -22.44 18.41
C LYS A 130 -0.59 -22.76 16.91
N LYS A 131 -1.81 -23.04 16.44
CA LYS A 131 -2.09 -23.35 15.02
C LYS A 131 -1.71 -22.23 14.05
N PHE A 132 -1.72 -20.95 14.50
CA PHE A 132 -1.36 -19.82 13.64
C PHE A 132 0.15 -19.72 13.41
N THR A 133 0.94 -20.27 14.31
CA THR A 133 2.42 -20.26 14.23
C THR A 133 2.99 -21.52 13.58
N GLU A 134 2.16 -22.50 13.27
CA GLU A 134 2.55 -23.73 12.56
C GLU A 134 2.70 -23.42 11.06
N LEU A 135 3.86 -23.82 10.52
CA LEU A 135 4.15 -23.67 9.09
C LEU A 135 3.90 -25.00 8.38
N ASN A 136 3.36 -24.92 7.18
CA ASN A 136 3.23 -26.08 6.29
C ASN A 136 4.58 -26.45 5.67
N GLU A 137 4.61 -27.52 4.85
CA GLU A 137 5.82 -28.00 4.16
C GLU A 137 6.51 -26.95 3.30
N ASN A 138 5.77 -25.95 2.82
CA ASN A 138 6.28 -24.83 2.03
C ASN A 138 6.74 -23.62 2.90
N GLY A 139 6.70 -23.75 4.23
CA GLY A 139 7.06 -22.70 5.17
C GLY A 139 6.02 -21.57 5.27
N MET A 140 4.72 -21.89 5.04
CA MET A 140 3.63 -20.91 5.09
C MET A 140 2.71 -21.15 6.29
N PRO A 141 2.24 -20.09 6.98
CA PRO A 141 1.30 -20.19 8.09
C PRO A 141 -0.13 -20.41 7.59
N SER A 142 -0.43 -21.61 7.09
CA SER A 142 -1.68 -21.92 6.38
C SER A 142 -2.94 -21.60 7.18
N TYR A 143 -2.99 -21.92 8.47
CA TYR A 143 -4.13 -21.59 9.33
C TYR A 143 -4.39 -20.09 9.43
N ALA A 144 -3.33 -19.28 9.57
CA ALA A 144 -3.47 -17.84 9.63
C ALA A 144 -3.91 -17.25 8.28
N MET A 145 -3.44 -17.82 7.16
CA MET A 145 -3.88 -17.42 5.82
C MET A 145 -5.36 -17.74 5.59
N TRP A 146 -5.85 -18.89 6.04
CA TRP A 146 -7.28 -19.22 5.96
C TRP A 146 -8.13 -18.30 6.85
N ALA A 147 -7.66 -17.98 8.05
CA ALA A 147 -8.35 -17.02 8.92
C ALA A 147 -8.40 -15.62 8.28
N GLN A 148 -7.31 -15.16 7.68
CA GLN A 148 -7.27 -13.91 6.92
C GLN A 148 -8.28 -13.95 5.76
N CYS A 149 -8.30 -15.04 5.00
CA CYS A 149 -9.26 -15.23 3.89
C CYS A 149 -10.71 -15.14 4.40
N ALA A 150 -11.04 -15.83 5.49
CA ALA A 150 -12.38 -15.78 6.07
C ALA A 150 -12.78 -14.35 6.52
N ILE A 151 -11.87 -13.61 7.14
CA ILE A 151 -12.10 -12.21 7.54
C ILE A 151 -12.33 -11.33 6.30
N VAL A 152 -11.50 -11.46 5.28
CA VAL A 152 -11.63 -10.66 4.05
C VAL A 152 -12.94 -10.97 3.34
N VAL A 153 -13.31 -12.25 3.20
CA VAL A 153 -14.59 -12.67 2.60
C VAL A 153 -15.76 -12.11 3.40
N ALA A 154 -15.72 -12.19 4.75
CA ALA A 154 -16.77 -11.63 5.59
C ALA A 154 -16.92 -10.11 5.40
N ILE A 155 -15.80 -9.37 5.34
CA ILE A 155 -15.81 -7.93 5.08
C ILE A 155 -16.41 -7.62 3.71
N ILE A 156 -16.01 -8.36 2.66
CA ILE A 156 -16.54 -8.18 1.30
C ILE A 156 -18.05 -8.43 1.28
N LEU A 157 -18.52 -9.52 1.91
CA LEU A 157 -19.95 -9.84 1.97
C LEU A 157 -20.74 -8.76 2.72
N ILE A 158 -20.28 -8.36 3.91
CA ILE A 158 -20.90 -7.28 4.68
C ILE A 158 -20.97 -6.01 3.83
N ALA A 159 -19.90 -5.66 3.19
CA ALA A 159 -19.82 -4.48 2.34
C ALA A 159 -20.79 -4.54 1.15
N SER A 160 -20.84 -5.69 0.47
CA SER A 160 -21.67 -5.88 -0.72
C SER A 160 -23.18 -5.87 -0.42
N PHE A 161 -23.55 -6.35 0.78
CA PHE A 161 -24.97 -6.46 1.16
C PHE A 161 -25.47 -5.35 2.07
N ALA A 162 -24.57 -4.69 2.81
CA ALA A 162 -24.94 -3.65 3.78
C ALA A 162 -24.93 -2.22 3.20
N THR A 163 -24.31 -2.01 2.02
CA THR A 163 -24.22 -0.69 1.38
C THR A 163 -25.04 -0.64 0.11
N PRO A 164 -25.97 0.36 -0.02
CA PRO A 164 -26.73 0.57 -1.25
C PRO A 164 -25.84 0.96 -2.45
N ASP A 165 -24.67 1.54 -2.20
CA ASP A 165 -23.73 2.03 -3.20
C ASP A 165 -22.35 1.38 -3.02
N PRO A 166 -22.00 0.40 -3.87
CA PRO A 166 -20.68 -0.25 -3.86
C PRO A 166 -19.52 0.72 -4.12
N SER A 167 -19.76 1.79 -4.87
CA SER A 167 -18.72 2.78 -5.19
C SER A 167 -18.31 3.59 -3.96
N ALA A 168 -19.28 4.01 -3.15
CA ALA A 168 -19.00 4.68 -1.87
C ALA A 168 -18.19 3.79 -0.93
N PHE A 169 -18.51 2.50 -0.88
CA PHE A 169 -17.76 1.54 -0.08
C PHE A 169 -16.32 1.36 -0.58
N TYR A 170 -16.13 1.23 -1.89
CA TYR A 170 -14.78 1.15 -2.50
C TYR A 170 -13.95 2.39 -2.18
N ASN A 171 -14.53 3.58 -2.24
CA ASN A 171 -13.85 4.81 -1.87
C ASN A 171 -13.40 4.79 -0.39
N ILE A 172 -14.27 4.37 0.53
CA ILE A 172 -13.93 4.24 1.95
C ILE A 172 -12.75 3.26 2.14
N LEU A 173 -12.78 2.09 1.50
CA LEU A 173 -11.68 1.13 1.58
C LEU A 173 -10.37 1.68 1.03
N THR A 174 -10.42 2.43 -0.07
CA THR A 174 -9.23 3.04 -0.67
C THR A 174 -8.63 4.09 0.25
N LEU A 175 -9.45 4.95 0.84
CA LEU A 175 -9.03 5.95 1.81
C LEU A 175 -8.41 5.31 3.06
N MET A 176 -9.07 4.28 3.62
CA MET A 176 -8.53 3.51 4.76
C MET A 176 -7.20 2.85 4.43
N ALA A 177 -7.08 2.26 3.23
CA ALA A 177 -5.86 1.59 2.79
C ALA A 177 -4.68 2.56 2.69
N ASN A 178 -4.89 3.75 2.14
CA ASN A 178 -3.84 4.76 1.98
C ASN A 178 -3.20 5.14 3.32
N VAL A 179 -4.01 5.44 4.34
CA VAL A 179 -3.52 5.79 5.68
C VAL A 179 -2.92 4.56 6.38
N SER A 180 -3.57 3.40 6.29
CA SER A 180 -3.10 2.16 6.91
C SER A 180 -1.75 1.68 6.36
N MET A 181 -1.45 1.95 5.08
CA MET A 181 -0.18 1.58 4.45
C MET A 181 0.95 2.55 4.77
N THR A 182 0.65 3.82 5.01
CA THR A 182 1.68 4.86 5.18
C THR A 182 1.98 5.20 6.64
N LEU A 183 0.99 5.12 7.52
CA LEU A 183 1.16 5.40 8.96
C LEU A 183 2.23 4.52 9.65
N PRO A 184 2.35 3.21 9.37
CA PRO A 184 3.39 2.35 9.95
C PRO A 184 4.81 2.80 9.63
N TYR A 185 5.02 3.50 8.51
CA TYR A 185 6.36 4.03 8.18
C TYR A 185 6.89 5.01 9.21
N LEU A 186 6.03 5.77 9.90
CA LEU A 186 6.46 6.66 10.97
C LEU A 186 7.19 5.89 12.08
N PHE A 187 6.69 4.72 12.45
CA PHE A 187 7.32 3.86 13.45
C PHE A 187 8.65 3.28 12.95
N LEU A 188 8.71 2.86 11.69
CA LEU A 188 9.93 2.34 11.07
C LEU A 188 11.01 3.42 10.96
N ILE A 189 10.64 4.63 10.51
CA ILE A 189 11.56 5.76 10.40
C ILE A 189 12.07 6.17 11.78
N TYR A 190 11.21 6.21 12.81
CA TYR A 190 11.61 6.50 14.19
C TYR A 190 12.53 5.42 14.79
N ALA A 191 12.26 4.15 14.48
CA ALA A 191 13.08 3.03 14.97
C ALA A 191 14.43 2.95 14.27
N PHE A 192 14.57 3.40 13.04
CA PHE A 192 15.76 3.25 12.21
C PHE A 192 17.03 3.83 12.83
N PRO A 193 17.10 5.08 13.33
CA PRO A 193 18.29 5.58 14.00
C PRO A 193 18.66 4.80 15.25
N LYS A 194 17.68 4.35 16.02
CA LYS A 194 17.89 3.52 17.22
C LYS A 194 18.48 2.16 16.85
N PHE A 195 17.92 1.52 15.82
CA PHE A 195 18.44 0.26 15.29
C PHE A 195 19.88 0.43 14.78
N LYS A 196 20.15 1.53 14.06
CA LYS A 196 21.48 1.81 13.53
C LYS A 196 22.53 2.07 14.62
N ASN A 197 22.13 2.59 15.77
CA ASN A 197 23.02 2.84 16.90
C ASN A 197 23.27 1.59 17.79
N LYS A 198 22.55 0.49 17.55
CA LYS A 198 22.72 -0.75 18.32
C LYS A 198 24.07 -1.41 17.99
N THR A 199 24.85 -1.70 19.00
CA THR A 199 26.16 -2.37 18.88
C THR A 199 25.99 -3.88 18.72
N GLY A 200 26.99 -4.56 18.12
CA GLY A 200 27.01 -6.02 17.99
C GLY A 200 26.15 -6.59 16.85
N LEU A 201 25.63 -5.76 15.96
CA LEU A 201 24.94 -6.22 14.76
C LEU A 201 25.89 -6.18 13.55
N ASP A 202 25.99 -7.30 12.85
CA ASP A 202 26.61 -7.33 11.52
C ASP A 202 25.73 -6.57 10.53
N ARG A 203 26.34 -5.67 9.76
CA ARG A 203 25.67 -4.79 8.79
C ARG A 203 26.33 -4.90 7.44
N PRO A 204 25.99 -5.92 6.67
CA PRO A 204 26.62 -6.16 5.37
C PRO A 204 26.35 -5.06 4.36
N PHE A 205 25.30 -4.25 4.60
CA PHE A 205 24.93 -3.11 3.75
C PHE A 205 24.49 -1.91 4.58
N GLU A 206 25.08 -0.76 4.33
CA GLU A 206 24.68 0.53 4.91
C GLU A 206 24.62 1.63 3.84
N VAL A 207 23.45 2.27 3.68
CA VAL A 207 23.28 3.43 2.79
C VAL A 207 23.99 4.65 3.34
N TYR A 208 23.82 4.91 4.63
CA TYR A 208 24.42 6.06 5.32
C TYR A 208 25.37 5.58 6.41
N LYS A 209 26.65 5.92 6.32
CA LYS A 209 27.66 5.56 7.33
C LYS A 209 27.67 6.53 8.52
N SER A 210 27.36 7.80 8.31
CA SER A 210 27.34 8.83 9.33
C SER A 210 26.08 8.78 10.19
N LYS A 211 26.24 8.81 11.53
CA LYS A 211 25.14 8.89 12.49
C LYS A 211 24.34 10.19 12.35
N SER A 212 25.05 11.30 12.16
CA SER A 212 24.43 12.62 11.98
C SER A 212 23.56 12.66 10.72
N MET A 213 24.11 12.19 9.59
CA MET A 213 23.36 12.11 8.33
C MET A 213 22.14 11.20 8.44
N THR A 214 22.28 10.06 9.11
CA THR A 214 21.15 9.16 9.39
C THR A 214 20.04 9.87 10.17
N MET A 215 20.39 10.62 11.23
CA MET A 215 19.42 11.34 12.04
C MET A 215 18.72 12.43 11.23
N VAL A 216 19.46 13.27 10.52
CA VAL A 216 18.89 14.36 9.70
C VAL A 216 17.92 13.81 8.67
N ILE A 217 18.33 12.78 7.89
CA ILE A 217 17.48 12.19 6.87
C ILE A 217 16.24 11.54 7.51
N SER A 218 16.41 10.85 8.63
CA SER A 218 15.26 10.25 9.33
C SER A 218 14.25 11.30 9.80
N VAL A 219 14.71 12.43 10.33
CA VAL A 219 13.83 13.53 10.75
C VAL A 219 13.12 14.14 9.56
N VAL A 220 13.83 14.44 8.47
CA VAL A 220 13.22 15.00 7.25
C VAL A 220 12.16 14.07 6.68
N VAL A 221 12.49 12.78 6.52
CA VAL A 221 11.53 11.79 5.99
C VAL A 221 10.35 11.60 6.94
N PHE A 222 10.59 11.59 8.27
CA PHE A 222 9.53 11.52 9.26
C PHE A 222 8.54 12.69 9.14
N LEU A 223 9.04 13.90 9.04
CA LEU A 223 8.20 15.10 8.90
C LEU A 223 7.42 15.09 7.58
N LEU A 224 8.04 14.67 6.48
CA LEU A 224 7.35 14.54 5.18
C LEU A 224 6.23 13.51 5.24
N VAL A 225 6.50 12.31 5.76
CA VAL A 225 5.49 11.25 5.88
C VAL A 225 4.40 11.63 6.87
N LEU A 226 4.75 12.27 7.99
CA LEU A 226 3.76 12.78 8.95
C LEU A 226 2.87 13.84 8.31
N GLY A 227 3.47 14.82 7.63
CA GLY A 227 2.73 15.89 6.94
C GLY A 227 1.79 15.33 5.88
N ALA A 228 2.25 14.36 5.07
CA ALA A 228 1.43 13.70 4.07
C ALA A 228 0.25 12.95 4.71
N ASN A 229 0.46 12.19 5.80
CA ASN A 229 -0.64 11.49 6.49
C ASN A 229 -1.63 12.47 7.12
N VAL A 230 -1.15 13.53 7.78
CA VAL A 230 -2.01 14.57 8.36
C VAL A 230 -2.85 15.22 7.28
N PHE A 231 -2.22 15.63 6.16
CA PHE A 231 -2.94 16.22 5.03
C PHE A 231 -4.01 15.26 4.49
N THR A 232 -3.64 14.00 4.22
CA THR A 232 -4.58 13.00 3.70
C THR A 232 -5.79 12.80 4.62
N ILE A 233 -5.56 12.75 5.94
CA ILE A 233 -6.64 12.56 6.92
C ILE A 233 -7.58 13.76 6.96
N PHE A 234 -7.06 14.98 6.83
CA PHE A 234 -7.87 16.21 6.91
C PHE A 234 -8.42 16.66 5.55
N GLN A 235 -7.91 16.13 4.45
CA GLN A 235 -8.33 16.49 3.09
C GLN A 235 -9.86 16.43 2.88
N PRO A 236 -10.61 15.38 3.32
CA PRO A 236 -12.06 15.35 3.12
C PRO A 236 -12.79 16.50 3.83
N ILE A 237 -12.28 16.93 4.99
CA ILE A 237 -12.85 18.07 5.72
C ILE A 237 -12.58 19.37 4.98
N ILE A 238 -11.35 19.53 4.46
CA ILE A 238 -10.93 20.73 3.71
C ILE A 238 -11.74 20.87 2.42
N GLU A 239 -12.01 19.76 1.74
CA GLU A 239 -12.77 19.71 0.48
C GLU A 239 -14.30 19.73 0.70
N GLY A 240 -14.77 19.79 1.95
CA GLY A 240 -16.19 19.86 2.26
C GLY A 240 -16.96 18.54 2.16
N ALA A 241 -16.26 17.40 1.97
CA ALA A 241 -16.86 16.06 1.93
C ALA A 241 -17.32 15.58 3.33
N GLY A 242 -16.88 16.25 4.40
CA GLY A 242 -17.33 16.04 5.76
C GLY A 242 -16.44 15.11 6.60
N ALA A 243 -16.70 15.10 7.91
CA ALA A 243 -15.89 14.36 8.88
C ALA A 243 -16.08 12.83 8.79
N ARG A 244 -17.11 12.34 8.10
CA ARG A 244 -17.40 10.91 7.99
C ARG A 244 -16.26 10.13 7.32
N ASP A 245 -15.74 10.65 6.22
CA ASP A 245 -14.65 10.00 5.47
C ASP A 245 -13.35 10.02 6.28
N THR A 246 -13.07 11.13 6.96
CA THR A 246 -11.95 11.22 7.91
C THR A 246 -12.04 10.17 9.02
N LEU A 247 -13.23 9.95 9.58
CA LEU A 247 -13.44 8.93 10.63
C LEU A 247 -13.16 7.52 10.08
N TRP A 248 -13.62 7.21 8.87
CA TRP A 248 -13.33 5.92 8.23
C TRP A 248 -11.85 5.72 7.96
N MET A 249 -11.14 6.76 7.51
CA MET A 249 -9.68 6.69 7.27
C MET A 249 -8.91 6.33 8.53
N ILE A 250 -9.34 6.83 9.69
CA ILE A 250 -8.69 6.59 10.98
C ILE A 250 -9.14 5.27 11.60
N ALA A 251 -10.35 4.83 11.33
CA ALA A 251 -10.96 3.66 11.97
C ALA A 251 -10.13 2.38 11.78
N GLY A 252 -9.57 2.15 10.57
CA GLY A 252 -8.69 1.02 10.31
C GLY A 252 -7.43 1.01 11.17
N PRO A 253 -6.56 2.02 11.06
CA PRO A 253 -5.34 2.12 11.85
C PRO A 253 -5.58 2.07 13.35
N VAL A 254 -6.60 2.77 13.86
CA VAL A 254 -6.95 2.77 15.29
C VAL A 254 -7.45 1.40 15.73
N GLY A 255 -8.36 0.80 14.97
CA GLY A 255 -8.92 -0.53 15.29
C GLY A 255 -7.82 -1.59 15.37
N PHE A 256 -6.93 -1.67 14.37
CA PHE A 256 -5.81 -2.61 14.39
C PHE A 256 -4.80 -2.32 15.50
N THR A 257 -4.56 -1.04 15.82
CA THR A 257 -3.70 -0.66 16.95
C THR A 257 -4.28 -1.14 18.27
N VAL A 258 -5.58 -0.95 18.50
CA VAL A 258 -6.27 -1.42 19.71
C VAL A 258 -6.19 -2.95 19.83
N VAL A 259 -6.46 -3.67 18.74
CA VAL A 259 -6.32 -5.13 18.70
C VAL A 259 -4.89 -5.56 19.03
N GLY A 260 -3.89 -4.91 18.45
CA GLY A 260 -2.47 -5.16 18.73
C GLY A 260 -2.11 -4.95 20.21
N ILE A 261 -2.60 -3.86 20.82
CA ILE A 261 -2.38 -3.56 22.24
C ILE A 261 -3.03 -4.64 23.13
N ILE A 262 -4.26 -5.04 22.84
CA ILE A 262 -4.96 -6.09 23.59
C ILE A 262 -4.20 -7.42 23.53
N LEU A 263 -3.77 -7.83 22.34
CA LEU A 263 -2.99 -9.05 22.15
C LEU A 263 -1.68 -9.00 22.94
N TYR A 264 -0.97 -7.88 22.86
CA TYR A 264 0.29 -7.70 23.58
C TYR A 264 0.10 -7.69 25.10
N GLN A 265 -0.91 -7.01 25.63
CA GLN A 265 -1.22 -7.01 27.06
C GLN A 265 -1.58 -8.41 27.57
N ASN A 266 -2.36 -9.16 26.81
CA ASN A 266 -2.67 -10.55 27.13
C ASN A 266 -1.42 -11.45 27.15
N TYR A 267 -0.52 -11.25 26.20
CA TYR A 267 0.77 -11.93 26.17
C TYR A 267 1.61 -11.63 27.41
N VAL A 268 1.76 -10.35 27.76
CA VAL A 268 2.54 -9.92 28.94
C VAL A 268 1.95 -10.48 30.23
N ARG A 269 0.62 -10.48 30.38
CA ARG A 269 -0.06 -11.07 31.55
C ARG A 269 0.23 -12.57 31.67
N ARG A 270 0.14 -13.33 30.58
CA ARG A 270 0.42 -14.76 30.56
C ARG A 270 1.90 -15.07 30.85
N SER A 271 2.81 -14.28 30.29
CA SER A 271 4.25 -14.43 30.51
C SER A 271 4.73 -14.09 31.92
N LYS A 272 3.95 -13.33 32.70
CA LYS A 272 4.23 -13.04 34.12
C LYS A 272 3.63 -14.06 35.07
N ALA A 273 2.70 -14.87 34.59
CA ALA A 273 2.01 -15.90 35.38
C ALA A 273 2.71 -17.28 35.29
N GLU A 274 3.65 -17.44 34.36
CA GLU A 274 4.59 -18.56 34.24
C GLU A 274 5.95 -18.21 34.92
#